data_1a14a97aecbd6d046642ac197687df52
#
_entry.id   1a14a97aecbd6d046642ac197687df52
#
_cell.length_a   1.000
_cell.length_b   1.000
_cell.length_c   1.000
_cell.angle_alpha   90.00
_cell.angle_beta   90.00
_cell.angle_gamma   90.00
#
_symmetry.space_group_name_H-M   'P 1'
#
loop_
_entity.id
_entity.type
_entity.pdbx_description
1 polymer ?
#
loop_
_entity_poly.entity_id
_entity_poly.type
_entity_poly.pdbx_seq_one_letter_code
_entity_poly.pdbx_strand_id
1 'polypeptide(L)'
;MKIISFCNNNARTGKTTTAFNIALKFSAKGLKTLAIDADPKFDLTSMFENKNSQPVQDYELLDKNAKLEPTAINDNLDTIRVITGKRGYGRYKALSDYLLTLKGKYDVIIIDTAPTFHEYLPSVLFASNIYVVAKDDWKEVIGIKSIIDIARDLDKKISGIILTMKENHQKPRFGDFEKLLDEYQLKTAIRKDTTFSENEKDYNDLAEDIMKKEGLKWKKS
;
A
#
# COMPACT_ATOMS: atom_id res chain seq x y z
N MET A 1 2.39 -14.47 -7.12
CA MET A 1 2.79 -13.18 -6.50
C MET A 1 1.75 -12.13 -6.84
N LYS A 2 1.30 -11.38 -5.84
CA LYS A 2 0.43 -10.20 -5.99
C LYS A 2 1.22 -8.94 -5.62
N ILE A 3 0.95 -7.85 -6.31
CA ILE A 3 1.55 -6.55 -6.01
C ILE A 3 0.41 -5.62 -5.64
N ILE A 4 0.49 -4.99 -4.48
CA ILE A 4 -0.56 -4.14 -3.90
C ILE A 4 0.04 -2.80 -3.55
N SER A 5 -0.56 -1.70 -3.99
CA SER A 5 -0.18 -0.36 -3.56
C SER A 5 -1.24 0.30 -2.71
N PHE A 6 -0.81 1.00 -1.68
CA PHE A 6 -1.64 1.88 -0.87
C PHE A 6 -1.34 3.33 -1.24
N CYS A 7 -2.31 4.02 -1.82
CA CYS A 7 -2.12 5.36 -2.37
C CYS A 7 -3.28 6.30 -2.03
N ASN A 8 -3.01 7.57 -2.03
CA ASN A 8 -3.93 8.71 -2.04
C ASN A 8 -3.11 9.99 -2.22
N ASN A 9 -3.64 10.96 -2.92
CA ASN A 9 -3.00 12.27 -3.05
C ASN A 9 -3.01 13.08 -1.75
N ASN A 10 -3.95 12.81 -0.85
CA ASN A 10 -4.02 13.48 0.44
C ASN A 10 -3.01 12.89 1.42
N ALA A 11 -2.36 13.76 2.19
CA ALA A 11 -1.50 13.37 3.30
C ALA A 11 -2.31 12.91 4.52
N ARG A 12 -1.67 12.13 5.40
CA ARG A 12 -2.25 11.71 6.69
C ARG A 12 -3.57 10.94 6.56
N THR A 13 -3.72 10.17 5.50
CA THR A 13 -4.88 9.28 5.31
C THR A 13 -4.68 7.89 5.89
N GLY A 14 -3.49 7.59 6.44
CA GLY A 14 -3.17 6.30 7.03
C GLY A 14 -2.54 5.29 6.07
N LYS A 15 -2.05 5.71 4.88
CA LYS A 15 -1.38 4.83 3.90
C LYS A 15 -0.28 3.99 4.53
N THR A 16 0.74 4.65 5.07
CA THR A 16 1.90 4.01 5.71
C THR A 16 1.49 3.08 6.84
N THR A 17 0.58 3.52 7.72
CA THR A 17 0.06 2.69 8.83
C THR A 17 -0.67 1.46 8.29
N THR A 18 -1.43 1.61 7.20
CA THR A 18 -2.12 0.48 6.56
C THR A 18 -1.11 -0.46 5.91
N ALA A 19 -0.13 0.05 5.17
CA ALA A 19 0.94 -0.76 4.57
C ALA A 19 1.69 -1.58 5.61
N PHE A 20 2.09 -0.94 6.71
CA PHE A 20 2.78 -1.57 7.83
C PHE A 20 1.96 -2.73 8.44
N ASN A 21 0.72 -2.44 8.85
CA ASN A 21 -0.11 -3.45 9.50
C ASN A 21 -0.45 -4.61 8.55
N ILE A 22 -0.80 -4.34 7.30
CA ILE A 22 -1.12 -5.39 6.32
C ILE A 22 0.11 -6.26 6.03
N ALA A 23 1.32 -5.67 5.93
CA ALA A 23 2.56 -6.44 5.77
C ALA A 23 2.78 -7.40 6.94
N LEU A 24 2.62 -6.93 8.18
CA LEU A 24 2.72 -7.77 9.36
C LEU A 24 1.65 -8.89 9.39
N LYS A 25 0.40 -8.56 9.05
CA LYS A 25 -0.70 -9.56 9.05
C LYS A 25 -0.49 -10.62 7.97
N PHE A 26 -0.03 -10.25 6.78
CA PHE A 26 0.28 -11.20 5.71
C PHE A 26 1.44 -12.11 6.08
N SER A 27 2.51 -11.54 6.63
CA SER A 27 3.65 -12.30 7.14
C SER A 27 3.24 -13.30 8.24
N ALA A 28 2.44 -12.86 9.22
CA ALA A 28 1.91 -13.72 10.28
C ALA A 28 1.01 -14.84 9.75
N LYS A 29 0.41 -14.67 8.57
CA LYS A 29 -0.37 -15.69 7.85
C LYS A 29 0.51 -16.60 6.96
N GLY A 30 1.83 -16.54 7.08
CA GLY A 30 2.80 -17.36 6.36
C GLY A 30 3.05 -16.94 4.92
N LEU A 31 2.59 -15.74 4.50
CA LEU A 31 2.88 -15.21 3.17
C LEU A 31 4.27 -14.57 3.15
N LYS A 32 5.12 -15.00 2.24
CA LYS A 32 6.39 -14.32 1.95
C LYS A 32 6.10 -12.92 1.40
N THR A 33 6.33 -11.91 2.23
CA THR A 33 5.92 -10.53 1.99
C THR A 33 7.14 -9.63 1.80
N LEU A 34 7.12 -8.77 0.79
CA LEU A 34 8.06 -7.65 0.64
C LEU A 34 7.31 -6.34 0.82
N ALA A 35 7.75 -5.52 1.77
CA ALA A 35 7.26 -4.17 1.96
C ALA A 35 8.22 -3.16 1.31
N ILE A 36 7.74 -2.44 0.30
CA ILE A 36 8.49 -1.40 -0.41
C ILE A 36 8.05 -0.04 0.11
N ASP A 37 9.00 0.69 0.68
CA ASP A 37 8.82 2.08 1.10
C ASP A 37 9.22 3.00 -0.05
N ALA A 38 8.23 3.57 -0.73
CA ALA A 38 8.42 4.51 -1.82
C ALA A 38 8.06 5.96 -1.43
N ASP A 39 7.80 6.24 -0.16
CA ASP A 39 7.68 7.62 0.35
C ASP A 39 9.07 8.17 0.68
N PRO A 40 9.48 9.34 0.17
CA PRO A 40 10.76 9.97 0.52
C PRO A 40 10.98 10.25 2.01
N LYS A 41 9.92 10.18 2.83
CA LYS A 41 10.02 10.31 4.29
C LYS A 41 10.46 9.03 4.97
N PHE A 42 10.31 7.90 4.28
CA PHE A 42 10.66 6.57 4.79
C PHE A 42 9.99 6.21 6.12
N ASP A 43 8.74 6.66 6.31
CA ASP A 43 8.00 6.39 7.54
C ASP A 43 7.69 4.89 7.71
N LEU A 44 7.42 4.16 6.62
CA LEU A 44 7.17 2.71 6.66
C LEU A 44 8.41 1.94 7.17
N THR A 45 9.57 2.26 6.63
CA THR A 45 10.83 1.65 7.04
C THR A 45 11.12 1.94 8.51
N SER A 46 10.93 3.19 8.94
CA SER A 46 11.13 3.60 10.32
C SER A 46 10.22 2.85 11.30
N MET A 47 9.01 2.48 10.87
CA MET A 47 8.09 1.65 11.68
C MET A 47 8.57 0.22 11.84
N PHE A 48 9.35 -0.33 10.88
CA PHE A 48 9.95 -1.66 10.97
C PHE A 48 11.31 -1.65 11.68
N GLU A 49 12.03 -0.54 11.68
CA GLU A 49 13.34 -0.44 12.32
C GLU A 49 13.22 -0.67 13.83
N ASN A 50 13.73 -1.81 14.28
CA ASN A 50 14.06 -1.99 15.69
C ASN A 50 15.40 -1.30 15.96
N LYS A 51 15.63 -0.76 17.16
CA LYS A 51 16.85 -0.02 17.56
C LYS A 51 18.17 -0.75 17.25
N ASN A 52 18.13 -2.03 16.87
CA ASN A 52 19.28 -2.88 16.56
C ASN A 52 19.32 -3.35 15.10
N SER A 53 18.42 -2.89 14.20
CA SER A 53 18.45 -3.31 12.81
C SER A 53 19.48 -2.49 12.02
N GLN A 54 20.15 -3.14 11.06
CA GLN A 54 21.00 -2.44 10.08
C GLN A 54 20.16 -1.44 9.30
N PRO A 55 20.70 -0.23 9.03
CA PRO A 55 19.96 0.74 8.24
C PRO A 55 19.62 0.16 6.86
N VAL A 56 18.36 0.32 6.46
CA VAL A 56 17.90 -0.10 5.13
C VAL A 56 18.59 0.77 4.09
N GLN A 57 19.22 0.12 3.11
CA GLN A 57 19.91 0.86 2.04
C GLN A 57 18.90 1.50 1.08
N ASP A 58 19.26 2.67 0.57
CA ASP A 58 18.48 3.36 -0.44
C ASP A 58 18.81 2.79 -1.82
N TYR A 59 17.78 2.45 -2.59
CA TYR A 59 17.94 1.93 -3.94
C TYR A 59 17.21 2.80 -4.97
N GLU A 60 17.86 3.07 -6.08
CA GLU A 60 17.16 3.66 -7.22
C GLU A 60 16.32 2.59 -7.93
N LEU A 61 15.01 2.79 -7.98
CA LEU A 61 14.06 1.89 -8.67
C LEU A 61 14.37 1.63 -10.14
N LEU A 62 15.24 2.41 -10.74
CA LEU A 62 15.49 2.45 -12.18
C LEU A 62 16.91 2.06 -12.56
N ASP A 63 17.77 1.74 -11.59
CA ASP A 63 19.10 1.20 -11.88
C ASP A 63 18.98 -0.29 -12.21
N LYS A 64 19.11 -0.62 -13.50
CA LYS A 64 19.08 -2.00 -13.98
C LYS A 64 20.21 -2.87 -13.42
N ASN A 65 21.24 -2.27 -12.85
CA ASN A 65 22.40 -2.94 -12.29
C ASN A 65 22.36 -3.04 -10.76
N ALA A 66 21.40 -2.37 -10.10
CA ALA A 66 21.26 -2.44 -8.66
C ALA A 66 20.80 -3.85 -8.26
N LYS A 67 21.64 -4.55 -7.52
CA LYS A 67 21.23 -5.74 -6.78
C LYS A 67 20.48 -5.24 -5.54
N LEU A 68 19.15 -5.26 -5.61
CA LEU A 68 18.33 -4.90 -4.47
C LEU A 68 18.42 -6.01 -3.42
N GLU A 69 18.90 -5.67 -2.25
CA GLU A 69 19.00 -6.57 -1.09
C GLU A 69 18.02 -6.08 -0.02
N PRO A 70 16.79 -6.63 0.02
CA PRO A 70 15.82 -6.32 1.06
C PRO A 70 16.34 -6.70 2.44
N THR A 71 16.02 -5.90 3.43
CA THR A 71 16.34 -6.18 4.82
C THR A 71 15.26 -7.06 5.45
N ALA A 72 15.66 -8.18 6.03
CA ALA A 72 14.75 -9.09 6.73
C ALA A 72 14.23 -8.46 8.04
N ILE A 73 12.91 -8.47 8.21
CA ILE A 73 12.22 -8.07 9.45
C ILE A 73 11.88 -9.31 10.28
N ASN A 74 11.42 -10.36 9.61
CA ASN A 74 11.19 -11.68 10.22
C ASN A 74 11.24 -12.77 9.11
N ASP A 75 10.93 -14.02 9.45
CA ASP A 75 11.04 -15.17 8.54
C ASP A 75 10.20 -15.02 7.25
N ASN A 76 9.15 -14.21 7.27
CA ASN A 76 8.23 -14.03 6.15
C ASN A 76 8.07 -12.58 5.70
N LEU A 77 8.83 -11.62 6.25
CA LEU A 77 8.73 -10.22 5.92
C LEU A 77 10.10 -9.61 5.70
N ASP A 78 10.29 -9.08 4.50
CA ASP A 78 11.41 -8.22 4.15
C ASP A 78 10.93 -6.80 3.86
N THR A 79 11.80 -5.82 4.05
CA THR A 79 11.55 -4.42 3.67
C THR A 79 12.68 -3.84 2.83
N ILE A 80 12.35 -2.85 2.01
CA ILE A 80 13.32 -2.12 1.20
C ILE A 80 12.86 -0.68 1.01
N ARG A 81 13.79 0.27 1.09
CA ARG A 81 13.57 1.66 0.70
C ARG A 81 13.89 1.86 -0.77
N VAL A 82 13.08 2.66 -1.42
CA VAL A 82 13.27 2.94 -2.82
C VAL A 82 13.25 4.45 -3.06
N ILE A 83 14.39 4.99 -3.46
CA ILE A 83 14.48 6.37 -3.92
C ILE A 83 14.01 6.41 -5.37
N THR A 84 12.95 7.17 -5.59
CA THR A 84 12.47 7.46 -6.93
C THR A 84 13.26 8.65 -7.46
N GLY A 85 14.27 8.38 -8.30
CA GLY A 85 15.09 9.42 -8.90
C GLY A 85 14.26 10.42 -9.70
N LYS A 86 14.71 11.67 -9.73
CA LYS A 86 14.06 12.83 -10.37
C LYS A 86 13.89 12.74 -11.90
N ARG A 87 14.17 11.61 -12.56
CA ARG A 87 14.19 11.50 -14.02
C ARG A 87 13.40 10.29 -14.49
N GLY A 88 12.24 10.52 -15.07
CA GLY A 88 11.71 9.49 -15.92
C GLY A 88 10.25 9.39 -16.24
N TYR A 89 9.63 10.42 -16.82
CA TYR A 89 8.49 10.19 -17.72
C TYR A 89 8.93 9.17 -18.79
N GLY A 90 8.20 8.05 -18.88
CA GLY A 90 8.43 7.03 -19.91
C GLY A 90 8.99 5.68 -19.43
N ARG A 91 9.17 5.47 -18.12
CA ARG A 91 9.70 4.20 -17.57
C ARG A 91 8.69 3.45 -16.66
N TYR A 92 7.39 3.61 -16.87
CA TYR A 92 6.38 2.90 -16.09
C TYR A 92 6.58 1.39 -16.06
N LYS A 93 7.10 0.85 -17.16
CA LYS A 93 7.35 -0.57 -17.31
C LYS A 93 8.57 -1.06 -16.52
N ALA A 94 9.55 -0.20 -16.24
CA ALA A 94 10.78 -0.63 -15.58
C ALA A 94 10.56 -1.15 -14.16
N LEU A 95 9.68 -0.51 -13.38
CA LEU A 95 9.28 -1.04 -12.06
C LEU A 95 8.56 -2.37 -12.19
N SER A 96 7.60 -2.47 -13.11
CA SER A 96 6.87 -3.71 -13.35
C SER A 96 7.81 -4.85 -13.74
N ASP A 97 8.74 -4.60 -14.67
CA ASP A 97 9.72 -5.59 -15.12
C ASP A 97 10.64 -6.04 -13.97
N TYR A 98 11.08 -5.10 -13.12
CA TYR A 98 11.84 -5.43 -11.93
C TYR A 98 11.05 -6.29 -10.94
N LEU A 99 9.82 -5.87 -10.60
CA LEU A 99 8.98 -6.61 -9.66
C LEU A 99 8.66 -8.02 -10.16
N LEU A 100 8.60 -8.23 -11.47
CA LEU A 100 8.42 -9.55 -12.07
C LEU A 100 9.64 -10.47 -11.83
N THR A 101 10.84 -9.94 -11.67
CA THR A 101 12.04 -10.74 -11.32
C THR A 101 11.97 -11.36 -9.94
N LEU A 102 11.11 -10.81 -9.06
CA LEU A 102 10.88 -11.28 -7.71
C LEU A 102 9.82 -12.40 -7.64
N LYS A 103 9.26 -12.80 -8.79
CA LYS A 103 8.29 -13.88 -8.86
C LYS A 103 8.91 -15.19 -8.37
N GLY A 104 8.21 -15.85 -7.46
CA GLY A 104 8.70 -17.09 -6.81
C GLY A 104 9.47 -16.84 -5.51
N LYS A 105 9.98 -15.62 -5.29
CA LYS A 105 10.63 -15.22 -4.03
C LYS A 105 9.61 -14.72 -3.01
N TYR A 106 8.62 -13.95 -3.47
CA TYR A 106 7.55 -13.43 -2.63
C TYR A 106 6.16 -13.86 -3.11
N ASP A 107 5.23 -14.01 -2.18
CA ASP A 107 3.80 -14.24 -2.45
C ASP A 107 3.09 -12.92 -2.71
N VAL A 108 3.48 -11.88 -1.96
CA VAL A 108 2.90 -10.55 -2.03
C VAL A 108 3.96 -9.46 -1.86
N ILE A 109 3.81 -8.40 -2.63
CA ILE A 109 4.59 -7.17 -2.52
C ILE A 109 3.62 -6.06 -2.15
N ILE A 110 3.93 -5.32 -1.09
CA ILE A 110 3.19 -4.16 -0.62
C ILE A 110 4.01 -2.92 -0.91
N ILE A 111 3.40 -1.89 -1.50
CA ILE A 111 4.07 -0.63 -1.83
C ILE A 111 3.35 0.51 -1.09
N ASP A 112 4.06 1.16 -0.18
CA ASP A 112 3.64 2.43 0.41
C ASP A 112 4.05 3.59 -0.48
N THR A 113 3.15 4.55 -0.69
CA THR A 113 3.39 5.69 -1.58
C THR A 113 3.30 7.02 -0.84
N ALA A 114 4.08 7.99 -1.29
CA ALA A 114 3.97 9.36 -0.83
C ALA A 114 2.58 9.95 -1.10
N PRO A 115 2.13 10.90 -0.28
CA PRO A 115 1.05 11.79 -0.68
C PRO A 115 1.52 12.70 -1.81
N THR A 116 0.61 13.18 -2.63
CA THR A 116 0.86 14.04 -3.79
C THR A 116 1.36 13.32 -5.05
N PHE A 117 1.25 14.04 -6.18
CA PHE A 117 1.67 13.57 -7.50
C PHE A 117 3.19 13.52 -7.60
N HIS A 118 3.78 12.39 -7.19
CA HIS A 118 5.17 12.11 -7.53
C HIS A 118 5.26 11.48 -8.92
N GLU A 119 6.28 11.83 -9.67
CA GLU A 119 6.52 11.33 -11.04
C GLU A 119 6.56 9.79 -11.14
N TYR A 120 6.81 9.10 -10.03
CA TYR A 120 6.86 7.64 -9.98
C TYR A 120 5.49 6.98 -9.76
N LEU A 121 4.49 7.72 -9.29
CA LEU A 121 3.18 7.15 -8.93
C LEU A 121 2.55 6.36 -10.09
N PRO A 122 2.53 6.84 -11.33
CA PRO A 122 2.03 6.05 -12.45
C PRO A 122 2.74 4.70 -12.62
N SER A 123 4.06 4.62 -12.36
CA SER A 123 4.81 3.34 -12.43
C SER A 123 4.35 2.35 -11.36
N VAL A 124 4.10 2.83 -10.14
CA VAL A 124 3.56 2.01 -9.05
C VAL A 124 2.16 1.55 -9.39
N LEU A 125 1.28 2.44 -9.82
CA LEU A 125 -0.10 2.10 -10.15
C LEU A 125 -0.15 1.13 -11.34
N PHE A 126 0.69 1.30 -12.35
CA PHE A 126 0.78 0.37 -13.47
C PHE A 126 1.17 -1.04 -13.02
N ALA A 127 2.12 -1.16 -12.09
CA ALA A 127 2.64 -2.44 -11.62
C ALA A 127 1.75 -3.17 -10.62
N SER A 128 0.77 -2.50 -9.97
CA SER A 128 0.08 -3.00 -8.79
C SER A 128 -1.43 -3.08 -8.92
N ASN A 129 -2.06 -3.80 -7.98
CA ASN A 129 -3.47 -3.68 -7.62
C ASN A 129 -3.62 -2.48 -6.67
N ILE A 130 -4.48 -1.55 -7.03
CA ILE A 130 -4.52 -0.20 -6.47
C ILE A 130 -5.56 -0.12 -5.35
N TYR A 131 -5.14 0.16 -4.12
CA TYR A 131 -6.03 0.45 -2.99
C TYR A 131 -5.87 1.89 -2.57
N VAL A 132 -6.96 2.65 -2.62
CA VAL A 132 -6.98 4.04 -2.17
C VAL A 132 -7.30 4.07 -0.68
N VAL A 133 -6.40 4.63 0.13
CA VAL A 133 -6.59 4.78 1.58
C VAL A 133 -7.08 6.18 1.87
N ALA A 134 -8.31 6.31 2.36
CA ALA A 134 -8.97 7.59 2.57
C ALA A 134 -9.58 7.67 3.98
N LYS A 135 -9.66 8.87 4.54
CA LYS A 135 -10.42 9.11 5.78
C LYS A 135 -11.92 9.02 5.48
N ASP A 136 -12.71 8.69 6.50
CA ASP A 136 -14.19 8.78 6.41
C ASP A 136 -14.62 10.27 6.46
N ASP A 137 -14.25 11.00 5.40
CA ASP A 137 -14.53 12.43 5.24
C ASP A 137 -14.75 12.73 3.74
N TRP A 138 -15.84 13.43 3.42
CA TRP A 138 -16.19 13.79 2.05
C TRP A 138 -15.09 14.61 1.32
N LYS A 139 -14.22 15.31 2.08
CA LYS A 139 -13.07 16.04 1.53
C LYS A 139 -12.05 15.16 0.82
N GLU A 140 -12.12 13.85 1.06
CA GLU A 140 -11.23 12.88 0.40
C GLU A 140 -11.58 12.64 -1.09
N VAL A 141 -12.77 13.10 -1.55
CA VAL A 141 -13.25 12.88 -2.93
C VAL A 141 -12.22 13.30 -3.99
N ILE A 142 -11.58 14.45 -3.81
CA ILE A 142 -10.60 14.97 -4.78
C ILE A 142 -9.40 14.02 -4.86
N GLY A 143 -8.88 13.61 -3.71
CA GLY A 143 -7.74 12.67 -3.65
C GLY A 143 -8.06 11.31 -4.25
N ILE A 144 -9.26 10.78 -3.98
CA ILE A 144 -9.74 9.50 -4.53
C ILE A 144 -9.90 9.59 -6.06
N LYS A 145 -10.61 10.61 -6.55
CA LYS A 145 -10.83 10.82 -8.00
C LYS A 145 -9.52 10.97 -8.75
N SER A 146 -8.56 11.68 -8.19
CA SER A 146 -7.23 11.85 -8.75
C SER A 146 -6.53 10.51 -9.01
N ILE A 147 -6.60 9.56 -8.07
CA ILE A 147 -6.02 8.22 -8.26
C ILE A 147 -6.81 7.43 -9.30
N ILE A 148 -8.14 7.54 -9.30
CA ILE A 148 -8.99 6.87 -10.31
C ILE A 148 -8.66 7.38 -11.71
N ASP A 149 -8.45 8.69 -11.88
CA ASP A 149 -8.12 9.27 -13.18
C ASP A 149 -6.77 8.78 -13.68
N ILE A 150 -5.72 8.79 -12.83
CA ILE A 150 -4.42 8.23 -13.19
C ILE A 150 -4.54 6.74 -13.53
N ALA A 151 -5.30 5.96 -12.75
CA ALA A 151 -5.50 4.54 -13.03
C ALA A 151 -6.18 4.34 -14.39
N ARG A 152 -7.17 5.16 -14.72
CA ARG A 152 -7.86 5.13 -16.02
C ARG A 152 -6.92 5.42 -17.17
N ASP A 153 -6.05 6.42 -17.04
CA ASP A 153 -5.03 6.75 -18.06
C ASP A 153 -4.03 5.61 -18.29
N LEU A 154 -3.91 4.71 -17.32
CA LEU A 154 -3.09 3.48 -17.40
C LEU A 154 -3.90 2.24 -17.81
N ASP A 155 -5.15 2.42 -18.26
CA ASP A 155 -6.10 1.34 -18.58
C ASP A 155 -6.32 0.38 -17.40
N LYS A 156 -6.40 0.94 -16.18
CA LYS A 156 -6.61 0.19 -14.95
C LYS A 156 -7.82 0.72 -14.17
N LYS A 157 -8.28 -0.11 -13.25
CA LYS A 157 -9.26 0.27 -12.23
C LYS A 157 -8.65 0.15 -10.85
N ILE A 158 -9.14 0.92 -9.90
CA ILE A 158 -8.77 0.72 -8.50
C ILE A 158 -9.39 -0.58 -7.98
N SER A 159 -8.66 -1.28 -7.12
CA SER A 159 -9.12 -2.51 -6.48
C SER A 159 -10.07 -2.24 -5.33
N GLY A 160 -9.93 -1.10 -4.66
CA GLY A 160 -10.85 -0.72 -3.61
C GLY A 160 -10.46 0.54 -2.87
N ILE A 161 -11.41 1.02 -2.06
CA ILE A 161 -11.22 2.12 -1.12
C ILE A 161 -11.21 1.56 0.30
N ILE A 162 -10.17 1.86 1.06
CA ILE A 162 -10.03 1.52 2.48
C ILE A 162 -10.33 2.79 3.27
N LEU A 163 -11.40 2.76 4.04
CA LEU A 163 -11.70 3.86 4.95
C LEU A 163 -10.90 3.73 6.23
N THR A 164 -10.31 4.82 6.65
CA THR A 164 -9.57 4.96 7.91
C THR A 164 -10.19 6.06 8.77
N MET A 165 -9.81 6.08 10.04
CA MET A 165 -10.27 7.09 10.99
C MET A 165 -11.80 7.20 11.04
N LYS A 166 -12.48 6.05 10.87
CA LYS A 166 -13.94 5.97 10.96
C LYS A 166 -14.36 6.23 12.39
N GLU A 167 -15.17 7.25 12.57
CA GLU A 167 -15.79 7.57 13.87
C GLU A 167 -17.05 6.72 14.10
N ASN A 168 -17.42 6.53 15.38
CA ASN A 168 -18.62 5.74 15.73
C ASN A 168 -19.92 6.42 15.28
N HIS A 169 -19.91 7.72 15.06
CA HIS A 169 -21.03 8.46 14.50
C HIS A 169 -20.93 8.48 12.98
N GLN A 170 -21.98 8.06 12.30
CA GLN A 170 -22.03 8.16 10.84
C GLN A 170 -21.99 9.64 10.46
N LYS A 171 -20.89 10.04 9.81
CA LYS A 171 -20.85 11.34 9.15
C LYS A 171 -21.76 11.30 7.92
N PRO A 172 -22.47 12.40 7.63
CA PRO A 172 -23.23 12.48 6.40
C PRO A 172 -22.32 12.21 5.19
N ARG A 173 -22.72 11.27 4.37
CA ARG A 173 -22.05 10.95 3.10
C ARG A 173 -22.88 11.57 2.00
N PHE A 174 -22.28 12.41 1.16
CA PHE A 174 -22.99 13.17 0.16
C PHE A 174 -22.39 13.02 -1.21
N GLY A 175 -23.25 13.00 -2.22
CA GLY A 175 -22.89 13.18 -3.61
C GLY A 175 -21.87 12.17 -4.13
N ASP A 176 -20.76 12.65 -4.65
CA ASP A 176 -19.74 11.81 -5.27
C ASP A 176 -18.99 10.93 -4.28
N PHE A 177 -18.86 11.34 -3.01
CA PHE A 177 -18.20 10.50 -2.00
C PHE A 177 -18.99 9.23 -1.71
N GLU A 178 -20.30 9.36 -1.54
CA GLU A 178 -21.20 8.22 -1.34
C GLU A 178 -21.13 7.26 -2.52
N LYS A 179 -21.24 7.75 -3.75
CA LYS A 179 -21.15 6.93 -4.96
C LYS A 179 -19.83 6.17 -5.07
N LEU A 180 -18.71 6.83 -4.76
CA LEU A 180 -17.39 6.19 -4.78
C LEU A 180 -17.27 5.09 -3.72
N LEU A 181 -17.85 5.28 -2.54
CA LEU A 181 -17.84 4.28 -1.51
C LEU A 181 -18.75 3.10 -1.86
N ASP A 182 -19.95 3.33 -2.41
CA ASP A 182 -20.85 2.27 -2.86
C ASP A 182 -20.20 1.37 -3.92
N GLU A 183 -19.38 1.97 -4.81
CA GLU A 183 -18.71 1.22 -5.88
C GLU A 183 -17.44 0.50 -5.41
N TYR A 184 -16.63 1.12 -4.55
CA TYR A 184 -15.26 0.68 -4.31
C TYR A 184 -14.91 0.38 -2.85
N GLN A 185 -15.73 0.76 -1.86
CA GLN A 185 -15.38 0.57 -0.45
C GLN A 185 -15.19 -0.91 -0.12
N LEU A 186 -14.11 -1.24 0.59
CA LEU A 186 -13.96 -2.55 1.22
C LEU A 186 -14.92 -2.65 2.42
N LYS A 187 -15.28 -3.89 2.78
CA LYS A 187 -16.17 -4.16 3.90
C LYS A 187 -15.63 -3.63 5.22
N THR A 188 -14.35 -3.84 5.46
CA THR A 188 -13.68 -3.41 6.68
C THR A 188 -13.21 -1.96 6.57
N ALA A 189 -13.47 -1.18 7.60
CA ALA A 189 -12.93 0.16 7.79
C ALA A 189 -12.15 0.22 9.11
N ILE A 190 -11.07 1.00 9.13
CA ILE A 190 -10.26 1.20 10.33
C ILE A 190 -10.87 2.30 11.18
N ARG A 191 -11.26 1.96 12.40
CA ARG A 191 -11.88 2.91 13.33
C ARG A 191 -10.86 3.91 13.87
N LYS A 192 -11.36 5.06 14.29
CA LYS A 192 -10.60 6.11 14.97
C LYS A 192 -10.64 5.87 16.49
N ASP A 193 -9.59 6.28 17.18
CA ASP A 193 -9.53 6.33 18.65
C ASP A 193 -9.90 4.99 19.32
N THR A 194 -9.41 3.89 18.77
CA THR A 194 -9.63 2.54 19.27
C THR A 194 -8.57 2.11 20.27
N THR A 195 -8.90 1.13 21.10
CA THR A 195 -7.91 0.40 21.89
C THR A 195 -6.94 -0.36 20.96
N PHE A 196 -5.77 -0.75 21.47
CA PHE A 196 -4.80 -1.55 20.70
C PHE A 196 -5.45 -2.84 20.14
N SER A 197 -6.22 -3.56 20.95
CA SER A 197 -6.88 -4.81 20.54
C SER A 197 -7.95 -4.61 19.46
N GLU A 198 -8.72 -3.52 19.52
CA GLU A 198 -9.72 -3.19 18.50
C GLU A 198 -9.05 -2.78 17.17
N ASN A 199 -7.98 -2.01 17.24
CA ASN A 199 -7.20 -1.63 16.07
C ASN A 199 -6.57 -2.87 15.42
N GLU A 200 -6.02 -3.77 16.23
CA GLU A 200 -5.47 -5.05 15.74
C GLU A 200 -6.55 -5.90 15.05
N LYS A 201 -7.77 -5.94 15.60
CA LYS A 201 -8.88 -6.63 14.97
C LYS A 201 -9.25 -6.01 13.62
N ASP A 202 -9.38 -4.69 13.54
CA ASP A 202 -9.72 -4.01 12.28
C ASP A 202 -8.70 -4.33 11.18
N TYR A 203 -7.40 -4.36 11.50
CA TYR A 203 -6.37 -4.72 10.53
C TYR A 203 -6.34 -6.21 10.20
N ASN A 204 -6.73 -7.10 11.12
CA ASN A 204 -6.90 -8.51 10.80
C ASN A 204 -8.05 -8.71 9.81
N ASP A 205 -9.20 -8.10 10.08
CA ASP A 205 -10.39 -8.18 9.20
C ASP A 205 -10.10 -7.55 7.82
N LEU A 206 -9.38 -6.42 7.78
CA LEU A 206 -8.96 -5.78 6.52
C LEU A 206 -8.01 -6.68 5.73
N ALA A 207 -7.05 -7.32 6.40
CA ALA A 207 -6.14 -8.25 5.74
C ALA A 207 -6.90 -9.42 5.10
N GLU A 208 -7.93 -9.94 5.76
CA GLU A 208 -8.79 -10.98 5.21
C GLU A 208 -9.62 -10.51 4.01
N ASP A 209 -10.18 -9.31 4.06
CA ASP A 209 -10.89 -8.71 2.93
C ASP A 209 -9.96 -8.59 1.70
N ILE A 210 -8.75 -8.08 1.90
CA ILE A 210 -7.76 -7.95 0.82
C ILE A 210 -7.34 -9.34 0.31
N MET A 211 -7.03 -10.30 1.19
CA MET A 211 -6.66 -11.65 0.78
C MET A 211 -7.73 -12.32 -0.07
N LYS A 212 -8.98 -12.20 0.35
CA LYS A 212 -10.13 -12.73 -0.41
C LYS A 212 -10.23 -12.07 -1.78
N LYS A 213 -10.11 -10.76 -1.85
CA LYS A 213 -10.20 -10.00 -3.09
C LYS A 213 -9.07 -10.34 -4.06
N GLU A 214 -7.86 -10.53 -3.54
CA GLU A 214 -6.67 -10.86 -4.33
C GLU A 214 -6.49 -12.35 -4.60
N GLY A 215 -7.33 -13.21 -4.02
CA GLY A 215 -7.20 -14.66 -4.15
C GLY A 215 -5.96 -15.22 -3.45
N LEU A 216 -5.47 -14.53 -2.41
CA LEU A 216 -4.37 -15.01 -1.56
C LEU A 216 -4.92 -16.06 -0.56
N LYS A 217 -4.12 -17.09 -0.28
CA LYS A 217 -4.49 -18.15 0.66
C LYS A 217 -3.49 -18.19 1.81
N TRP A 218 -4.00 -18.47 3.00
CA TRP A 218 -3.19 -18.75 4.16
C TRP A 218 -2.24 -19.91 3.87
N LYS A 219 -1.00 -19.76 4.27
CA LYS A 219 -0.05 -20.86 4.31
C LYS A 219 0.01 -21.34 5.75
N LYS A 220 -0.44 -22.56 5.99
CA LYS A 220 -0.20 -23.21 7.29
C LYS A 220 1.32 -23.37 7.45
N SER A 221 1.88 -22.77 8.50
CA SER A 221 3.22 -23.05 8.98
C SER A 221 3.31 -24.50 9.45
#